data_9d84851e42da0a26f8029a31d73b3cca
#
_entry.id   9d84851e42da0a26f8029a31d73b3cca
#
_cell.length_a   1.000
_cell.length_b   1.000
_cell.length_c   1.000
_cell.angle_alpha   90.00
_cell.angle_beta   90.00
_cell.angle_gamma   90.00
#
_symmetry.space_group_name_H-M   'P 1'
#
loop_
_entity.id
_entity.type
_entity.pdbx_description
1 polymer ?
#
loop_
_entity_poly.entity_id
_entity_poly.type
_entity_poly.pdbx_seq_one_letter_code
_entity_poly.pdbx_strand_id
1 'polypeptide(L)' 'MHSGVPVEVRRRYDGGWSLGFEIAEQTAPGGYLVRRLSDGVVLPAEFPPEDVRQVDQ' A
#
# COMPACT_ATOMS: atom_id res chain seq x y z
N MET A 1 -8.83 0.98 -6.30
CA MET A 1 -7.91 2.12 -6.20
C MET A 1 -7.03 2.17 -7.43
N HIS A 2 -6.70 3.37 -7.87
CA HIS A 2 -5.84 3.58 -9.02
C HIS A 2 -4.39 3.74 -8.60
N SER A 3 -3.47 3.58 -9.56
CA SER A 3 -2.05 3.86 -9.32
C SER A 3 -1.86 5.30 -8.87
N GLY A 4 -0.91 5.52 -7.97
CA GLY A 4 -0.61 6.86 -7.47
C GLY A 4 -1.50 7.33 -6.35
N VAL A 5 -2.50 6.55 -5.95
CA VAL A 5 -3.37 6.92 -4.81
C VAL A 5 -2.59 6.74 -3.52
N PRO A 6 -2.50 7.78 -2.67
CA PRO A 6 -1.82 7.63 -1.39
C PRO A 6 -2.60 6.69 -0.47
N VAL A 7 -1.87 5.79 0.17
CA VAL A 7 -2.47 4.77 1.02
C VAL A 7 -1.66 4.58 2.29
N GLU A 8 -2.33 3.96 3.28
CA GLU A 8 -1.68 3.44 4.47
C GLU A 8 -1.63 1.92 4.35
N VAL A 9 -0.56 1.32 4.85
CA VAL A 9 -0.47 -0.13 4.90
C VAL A 9 -0.31 -0.58 6.35
N ARG A 10 -0.90 -1.72 6.67
CA ARG A 10 -0.84 -2.25 8.03
C ARG A 10 0.50 -2.96 8.23
N ARG A 11 1.20 -2.60 9.31
CA ARG A 11 2.41 -3.30 9.72
C ARG A 11 2.03 -4.58 10.44
N ARG A 12 2.69 -5.67 10.07
CA ARG A 12 2.35 -6.98 10.64
C ARG A 12 2.85 -7.16 12.06
N TYR A 13 3.96 -6.53 12.40
CA TYR A 13 4.58 -6.77 13.70
C TYR A 13 3.84 -6.08 14.86
N ASP A 14 3.09 -5.02 14.61
CA ASP A 14 2.37 -4.32 15.67
C ASP A 14 0.93 -3.97 15.31
N GLY A 15 0.49 -4.29 14.10
CA GLY A 15 -0.86 -3.98 13.65
C GLY A 15 -1.13 -2.52 13.38
N GLY A 16 -0.13 -1.67 13.48
CA GLY A 16 -0.28 -0.24 13.21
C GLY A 16 -0.28 0.07 11.72
N TRP A 17 -0.70 1.27 11.39
CA TRP A 17 -0.75 1.74 10.00
C TRP A 17 0.44 2.63 9.70
N SER A 18 1.06 2.41 8.55
CA SER A 18 2.20 3.21 8.10
C SER A 18 1.78 4.08 6.94
N LEU A 19 2.09 5.36 7.02
CA LEU A 19 1.90 6.32 5.94
C LEU A 19 3.13 6.33 5.04
N GLY A 20 3.03 7.06 3.92
CA GLY A 20 4.17 7.24 3.03
C GLY A 20 4.23 6.23 1.90
N PHE A 21 3.09 5.67 1.53
CA PHE A 21 2.97 4.71 0.43
C PHE A 21 1.92 5.17 -0.56
N GLU A 22 2.03 4.67 -1.78
CA GLU A 22 1.01 4.85 -2.80
C GLU A 22 0.81 3.54 -3.55
N ILE A 23 -0.34 3.39 -4.20
CA ILE A 23 -0.61 2.21 -5.00
C ILE A 23 0.29 2.25 -6.24
N ALA A 24 1.08 1.20 -6.44
CA ALA A 24 1.87 1.03 -7.65
C ALA A 24 1.10 0.22 -8.69
N GLU A 25 0.45 -0.85 -8.23
CA GLU A 25 -0.27 -1.74 -9.14
C GLU A 25 -1.30 -2.52 -8.35
N GLN A 26 -2.44 -2.78 -8.99
CA GLN A 26 -3.45 -3.67 -8.44
C GLN A 26 -3.22 -5.05 -9.04
N THR A 27 -3.11 -6.05 -8.18
CA THR A 27 -2.85 -7.43 -8.61
C THR A 27 -4.12 -8.26 -8.51
N ALA A 28 -4.18 -9.34 -9.32
CA ALA A 28 -5.28 -10.28 -9.22
C ALA A 28 -4.89 -11.35 -8.19
N PRO A 29 -5.84 -11.83 -7.37
CA PRO A 29 -7.28 -11.57 -7.39
C PRO A 29 -7.77 -10.39 -6.57
N GLY A 30 -6.97 -9.51 -6.12
CA GLY A 30 -7.43 -8.35 -5.38
C GLY A 30 -6.40 -7.78 -4.42
N GLY A 31 -5.15 -8.12 -4.62
CA GLY A 31 -4.06 -7.56 -3.84
C GLY A 31 -3.54 -6.26 -4.43
N TYR A 32 -2.57 -5.68 -3.76
CA TYR A 32 -1.95 -4.44 -4.18
C TYR A 32 -0.45 -4.50 -4.00
N LEU A 33 0.28 -3.92 -4.96
CA LEU A 33 1.68 -3.58 -4.78
C LEU A 33 1.74 -2.10 -4.46
N VAL A 34 2.56 -1.74 -3.50
CA VAL A 34 2.68 -0.36 -3.06
C VAL A 34 4.10 0.14 -3.29
N ARG A 35 4.21 1.44 -3.55
CA ARG A 35 5.49 2.11 -3.73
C ARG A 35 5.76 2.96 -2.50
N ARG A 36 6.98 2.88 -2.01
CA ARG A 36 7.40 3.72 -0.89
C ARG A 36 7.72 5.12 -1.43
N LEU A 37 7.09 6.14 -0.87
CA LEU A 37 7.24 7.49 -1.39
C LEU A 37 8.60 8.10 -1.09
N SER A 38 9.26 7.64 -0.02
CA SER A 38 10.55 8.22 0.37
C SER A 38 11.65 8.00 -0.67
N ASP A 39 11.61 6.88 -1.39
CA ASP A 39 12.64 6.55 -2.37
C ASP A 39 12.08 6.01 -3.68
N GLY A 40 10.76 5.90 -3.80
CA GLY A 40 10.12 5.42 -5.01
C GLY A 40 10.25 3.93 -5.28
N VAL A 41 10.67 3.16 -4.30
CA VAL A 41 10.86 1.72 -4.47
C VAL A 41 9.53 1.00 -4.29
N VAL A 42 9.18 0.14 -5.25
CA VAL A 42 8.01 -0.73 -5.15
C VAL A 42 8.39 -1.90 -4.25
N LEU A 43 7.59 -2.13 -3.21
CA LEU A 43 7.85 -3.23 -2.29
C LEU A 43 7.56 -4.56 -2.98
N PRO A 44 8.36 -5.59 -2.72
CA PRO A 44 8.25 -6.88 -3.43
C PRO A 44 7.13 -7.77 -2.94
N ALA A 45 6.30 -7.32 -2.01
CA ALA A 45 5.23 -8.11 -1.43
C ALA A 45 3.88 -7.55 -1.82
N GLU A 46 2.92 -8.44 -2.09
CA GLU A 46 1.53 -8.05 -2.28
C GLU A 46 0.87 -7.86 -0.93
N PHE A 47 -0.01 -6.87 -0.86
CA PHE A 47 -0.80 -6.61 0.33
C PHE A 47 -2.26 -6.91 0.04
N PRO A 48 -2.95 -7.64 0.93
CA PRO A 48 -4.38 -7.88 0.73
C PRO A 48 -5.16 -6.58 0.96
N PRO A 49 -6.39 -6.47 0.43
CA PRO A 49 -7.17 -5.24 0.55
C PRO A 49 -7.38 -4.78 1.99
N GLU A 50 -7.49 -5.71 2.93
CA GLU A 50 -7.71 -5.36 4.34
C GLU A 50 -6.47 -4.74 5.00
N ASP A 51 -5.30 -4.88 4.39
CA ASP A 51 -4.06 -4.32 4.92
C ASP A 51 -3.66 -3.02 4.23
N VAL A 52 -4.50 -2.53 3.31
CA VAL A 52 -4.25 -1.30 2.57
C VAL A 52 -5.51 -0.47 2.63
N ARG A 53 -5.37 0.80 2.97
CA ARG A 53 -6.52 1.69 2.93
C ARG A 53 -6.11 3.05 2.39
N GLN A 54 -7.05 3.69 1.70
CA GLN A 54 -6.80 5.01 1.14
C GLN A 54 -6.68 6.03 2.26
N VAL A 55 -5.67 6.89 2.13
CA VAL A 55 -5.51 8.00 3.08
C VAL A 55 -6.59 9.01 2.79
N ASP A 56 -7.37 9.33 3.82
CA ASP A 56 -8.43 10.31 3.69
C ASP A 56 -7.84 11.70 3.90
N GLN A 57 -8.11 12.56 2.98
CA GLN A 57 -7.55 13.92 3.00
C GLN A 57 -8.60 14.96 3.34
#